data_a9ff3fcc5dbea5f1aace25fcdd822a02
#
_entry.id   a9ff3fcc5dbea5f1aace25fcdd822a02
#
_cell.length_a   1.000
_cell.length_b   1.000
_cell.length_c   1.000
_cell.angle_alpha   90.00
_cell.angle_beta   90.00
_cell.angle_gamma   90.00
#
_symmetry.space_group_name_H-M   'P 1'
#
loop_
_entity.id
_entity.type
_entity.pdbx_description
1 polymer ?
#
loop_
_entity_poly.entity_id
_entity_poly.type
_entity_poly.pdbx_seq_one_letter_code
_entity_poly.pdbx_strand_id
1 'polypeptide(L)'
;MKFGIGTAQIKQKYGILKKKINTRDLKKAFKKFNRNIDLIDTAPSYGFAEKFIGKHCNKKYKIVTKLNKIKSKKINKIIDEISSNLDLSLKNLKVKKIYCLMLHSEEDIKIFKNKKIKLFFESIKKKK
;
A
#
# COMPACT_ATOMS: atom_id res chain seq x y z
N MET A 1 6.46 11.48 20.28
CA MET A 1 7.13 10.90 19.11
C MET A 1 6.16 9.98 18.40
N LYS A 2 6.09 10.03 17.06
CA LYS A 2 5.22 9.18 16.23
C LYS A 2 6.07 8.29 15.34
N PHE A 3 5.57 7.08 15.06
CA PHE A 3 6.29 6.07 14.29
C PHE A 3 5.49 5.64 13.05
N GLY A 4 6.20 5.22 12.01
CA GLY A 4 5.66 4.44 10.92
C GLY A 4 5.95 2.95 11.12
N ILE A 5 5.03 2.08 10.72
CA ILE A 5 5.20 0.62 10.74
C ILE A 5 5.22 0.09 9.32
N GLY A 6 6.31 -0.60 8.96
CA GLY A 6 6.39 -1.41 7.75
C GLY A 6 5.78 -2.80 7.96
N THR A 7 5.10 -3.32 6.94
CA THR A 7 4.32 -4.57 7.05
C THR A 7 4.82 -5.70 6.13
N ALA A 8 5.97 -5.52 5.48
CA ALA A 8 6.53 -6.49 4.54
C ALA A 8 6.77 -7.88 5.12
N GLN A 9 6.97 -7.99 6.45
CA GLN A 9 7.22 -9.26 7.13
C GLN A 9 5.96 -9.98 7.63
N ILE A 10 4.76 -9.44 7.37
CA ILE A 10 3.52 -10.10 7.81
C ILE A 10 3.31 -11.40 7.05
N LYS A 11 3.41 -12.52 7.76
CA LYS A 11 3.26 -13.89 7.22
C LYS A 11 4.20 -14.26 6.06
N GLN A 12 5.22 -13.46 5.78
CA GLN A 12 6.22 -13.82 4.77
C GLN A 12 7.64 -13.57 5.27
N LYS A 13 8.59 -14.31 4.73
CA LYS A 13 10.02 -14.12 5.01
C LYS A 13 10.49 -12.89 4.24
N TYR A 14 11.01 -11.89 4.93
CA TYR A 14 11.51 -10.67 4.31
C TYR A 14 12.76 -10.16 5.04
N GLY A 15 13.60 -9.44 4.31
CA GLY A 15 14.84 -8.86 4.82
C GLY A 15 15.94 -9.90 5.05
N ILE A 16 17.07 -9.44 5.58
CA ILE A 16 18.29 -10.24 5.77
C ILE A 16 18.04 -11.44 6.68
N LEU A 17 17.30 -11.26 7.76
CA LEU A 17 17.02 -12.30 8.74
C LEU A 17 15.95 -13.30 8.31
N LYS A 18 15.26 -13.08 7.19
CA LYS A 18 14.17 -13.94 6.65
C LYS A 18 13.14 -14.37 7.70
N LYS A 19 12.94 -13.58 8.75
CA LYS A 19 11.95 -13.86 9.82
C LYS A 19 10.56 -13.46 9.38
N LYS A 20 9.57 -14.24 9.81
CA LYS A 20 8.13 -13.89 9.68
C LYS A 20 7.65 -13.27 10.99
N ILE A 21 6.83 -12.23 10.90
CA ILE A 21 6.12 -11.74 12.07
C ILE A 21 4.82 -12.52 12.22
N ASN A 22 4.61 -13.07 13.41
CA ASN A 22 3.38 -13.73 13.76
C ASN A 22 2.24 -12.70 13.88
N THR A 23 1.07 -13.03 13.35
CA THR A 23 -0.09 -12.13 13.39
C THR A 23 -0.60 -11.84 14.81
N ARG A 24 -0.39 -12.77 15.77
CA ARG A 24 -0.73 -12.55 17.19
C ARG A 24 0.15 -11.45 17.79
N ASP A 25 1.46 -11.51 17.54
CA ASP A 25 2.41 -10.54 18.07
C ASP A 25 2.23 -9.17 17.43
N LEU A 26 1.91 -9.15 16.14
CA LEU A 26 1.59 -7.92 15.42
C LEU A 26 0.32 -7.25 16.01
N LYS A 27 -0.74 -8.02 16.28
CA LYS A 27 -1.95 -7.50 16.95
C LYS A 27 -1.64 -6.91 18.32
N LYS A 28 -0.82 -7.60 19.12
CA LYS A 28 -0.36 -7.09 20.42
C LYS A 28 0.41 -5.78 20.26
N ALA A 29 1.33 -5.71 19.29
CA ALA A 29 2.11 -4.51 19.01
C ALA A 29 1.20 -3.34 18.61
N PHE A 30 0.27 -3.53 17.68
CA PHE A 30 -0.70 -2.49 17.31
C PHE A 30 -1.54 -2.03 18.51
N LYS A 31 -1.97 -2.93 19.37
CA LYS A 31 -2.72 -2.58 20.58
C LYS A 31 -1.87 -1.78 21.58
N LYS A 32 -0.62 -2.20 21.80
CA LYS A 32 0.30 -1.57 22.76
C LYS A 32 0.76 -0.18 22.31
N PHE A 33 1.12 -0.04 21.04
CA PHE A 33 1.74 1.18 20.49
C PHE A 33 0.79 2.07 19.69
N ASN A 34 -0.50 1.82 19.74
CA ASN A 34 -1.49 2.44 18.86
C ASN A 34 -1.49 3.98 18.96
N ARG A 35 -1.15 4.58 20.10
CA ARG A 35 -1.07 6.04 20.29
C ARG A 35 0.16 6.67 19.60
N ASN A 36 1.19 5.87 19.38
CA ASN A 36 2.46 6.32 18.83
C ASN A 36 2.61 5.98 17.34
N ILE A 37 1.73 5.12 16.80
CA ILE A 37 1.72 4.79 15.37
C ILE A 37 0.84 5.82 14.66
N ASP A 38 1.41 6.49 13.66
CA ASP A 38 0.69 7.44 12.80
C ASP A 38 0.55 6.93 11.37
N LEU A 39 1.51 6.13 10.90
CA LEU A 39 1.61 5.69 9.53
C LEU A 39 1.82 4.18 9.42
N ILE A 40 1.16 3.56 8.44
CA ILE A 40 1.38 2.17 8.06
C ILE A 40 1.86 2.12 6.61
N ASP A 41 3.05 1.56 6.39
CA ASP A 41 3.59 1.26 5.07
C ASP A 41 3.29 -0.20 4.70
N THR A 42 2.62 -0.38 3.58
CA THR A 42 2.22 -1.69 3.05
C THR A 42 2.35 -1.75 1.53
N ALA A 43 2.02 -2.89 0.95
CA ALA A 43 1.92 -3.08 -0.50
C ALA A 43 1.08 -4.33 -0.82
N PRO A 44 0.42 -4.41 -1.98
CA PRO A 44 -0.23 -5.63 -2.45
C PRO A 44 0.74 -6.82 -2.55
N SER A 45 2.00 -6.55 -2.96
CA SER A 45 3.08 -7.56 -3.05
C SER A 45 3.51 -8.13 -1.69
N TYR A 46 3.07 -7.53 -0.56
CA TYR A 46 3.33 -8.05 0.78
C TYR A 46 2.32 -9.14 1.18
N GLY A 47 1.73 -9.81 0.21
CA GLY A 47 0.85 -10.96 0.40
C GLY A 47 -0.40 -10.62 1.21
N PHE A 48 -0.47 -11.11 2.46
CA PHE A 48 -1.64 -10.94 3.31
C PHE A 48 -1.71 -9.59 4.04
N ALA A 49 -0.68 -8.74 3.91
CA ALA A 49 -0.53 -7.54 4.74
C ALA A 49 -1.70 -6.56 4.66
N GLU A 50 -2.14 -6.18 3.44
CA GLU A 50 -3.28 -5.26 3.28
C GLU A 50 -4.57 -5.79 3.90
N LYS A 51 -4.89 -7.09 3.67
CA LYS A 51 -6.07 -7.74 4.26
C LYS A 51 -5.98 -7.79 5.79
N PHE A 52 -4.78 -8.02 6.33
CA PHE A 52 -4.56 -8.00 7.76
C PHE A 52 -4.82 -6.61 8.35
N ILE A 53 -4.28 -5.56 7.72
CA ILE A 53 -4.49 -4.17 8.13
C ILE A 53 -5.98 -3.83 8.10
N GLY A 54 -6.66 -4.10 6.98
CA GLY A 54 -8.08 -3.83 6.82
C GLY A 54 -9.00 -4.58 7.79
N LYS A 55 -8.54 -5.73 8.33
CA LYS A 55 -9.27 -6.52 9.33
C LYS A 55 -9.02 -6.06 10.76
N HIS A 56 -7.80 -5.60 11.07
CA HIS A 56 -7.34 -5.46 12.45
C HIS A 56 -6.90 -4.06 12.85
N CYS A 57 -6.70 -3.16 11.89
CA CYS A 57 -6.33 -1.78 12.15
C CYS A 57 -7.54 -0.87 11.95
N ASN A 58 -7.79 0.01 12.92
CA ASN A 58 -8.85 1.01 12.75
C ASN A 58 -8.41 2.10 11.75
N LYS A 59 -9.39 2.83 11.20
CA LYS A 59 -9.22 3.78 10.07
C LYS A 59 -8.39 5.04 10.37
N LYS A 60 -7.77 5.15 11.55
CA LYS A 60 -7.06 6.37 11.98
C LYS A 60 -5.65 6.55 11.44
N TYR A 61 -5.06 5.49 10.88
CA TYR A 61 -3.69 5.54 10.40
C TYR A 61 -3.59 6.14 9.00
N LYS A 62 -2.52 6.89 8.75
CA LYS A 62 -2.09 7.26 7.41
C LYS A 62 -1.55 6.02 6.72
N ILE A 63 -2.22 5.57 5.67
CA ILE A 63 -1.82 4.37 4.95
C ILE A 63 -1.03 4.77 3.71
N VAL A 64 0.18 4.25 3.60
CA VAL A 64 1.00 4.26 2.40
C VAL A 64 0.92 2.86 1.80
N THR A 65 0.51 2.76 0.52
CA THR A 65 0.58 1.51 -0.23
C THR A 65 1.26 1.73 -1.57
N LYS A 66 1.47 0.65 -2.31
CA LYS A 66 2.26 0.69 -3.54
C LYS A 66 1.48 0.05 -4.68
N LEU A 67 1.69 0.54 -5.89
CA LEU A 67 1.25 -0.17 -7.08
C LEU A 67 2.13 -1.41 -7.29
N ASN A 68 1.55 -2.52 -7.72
CA ASN A 68 2.35 -3.61 -8.25
C ASN A 68 3.13 -3.16 -9.49
N LYS A 69 4.22 -3.87 -9.83
CA LYS A 69 4.96 -3.62 -11.08
C LYS A 69 4.00 -3.64 -12.27
N ILE A 70 4.04 -2.59 -13.07
CA ILE A 70 3.15 -2.40 -14.22
C ILE A 70 3.62 -3.32 -15.35
N LYS A 71 2.70 -4.13 -15.86
CA LYS A 71 2.97 -5.11 -16.91
C LYS A 71 2.52 -4.64 -18.29
N SER A 72 1.51 -3.80 -18.33
CA SER A 72 0.93 -3.28 -19.56
C SER A 72 1.88 -2.31 -20.26
N LYS A 73 1.83 -2.32 -21.61
CA LYS A 73 2.62 -1.41 -22.45
C LYS A 73 1.77 -0.30 -23.10
N LYS A 74 0.48 -0.57 -23.33
CA LYS A 74 -0.45 0.40 -23.93
C LYS A 74 -1.00 1.34 -22.87
N ILE A 75 -1.00 2.65 -23.13
CA ILE A 75 -1.36 3.68 -22.16
C ILE A 75 -2.71 3.46 -21.49
N ASN A 76 -3.77 3.15 -22.25
CA ASN A 76 -5.08 2.90 -21.68
C ASN A 76 -5.05 1.67 -20.75
N LYS A 77 -4.39 0.57 -21.16
CA LYS A 77 -4.23 -0.61 -20.30
C LYS A 77 -3.40 -0.35 -19.05
N ILE A 78 -2.41 0.55 -19.11
CA ILE A 78 -1.67 1.00 -17.91
C ILE A 78 -2.62 1.71 -16.93
N ILE A 79 -3.47 2.60 -17.44
CA ILE A 79 -4.44 3.32 -16.62
C ILE A 79 -5.43 2.35 -15.96
N ASP A 80 -5.96 1.39 -16.72
CA ASP A 80 -6.88 0.36 -16.20
C ASP A 80 -6.20 -0.51 -15.13
N GLU A 81 -4.93 -0.88 -15.37
CA GLU A 81 -4.13 -1.67 -14.43
C GLU A 81 -3.88 -0.91 -13.11
N ILE A 82 -3.54 0.39 -13.19
CA ILE A 82 -3.35 1.24 -12.02
C ILE A 82 -4.66 1.39 -11.24
N SER A 83 -5.77 1.67 -11.94
CA SER A 83 -7.10 1.79 -11.31
C SER A 83 -7.48 0.51 -10.58
N SER A 84 -7.39 -0.63 -11.25
CA SER A 84 -7.72 -1.95 -10.69
C SER A 84 -6.84 -2.30 -9.47
N ASN A 85 -5.54 -2.00 -9.53
CA ASN A 85 -4.62 -2.19 -8.40
C ASN A 85 -5.02 -1.33 -7.20
N LEU A 86 -5.34 -0.05 -7.43
CA LEU A 86 -5.76 0.88 -6.38
C LEU A 86 -7.08 0.43 -5.74
N ASP A 87 -8.08 0.08 -6.55
CA ASP A 87 -9.39 -0.39 -6.08
C ASP A 87 -9.25 -1.65 -5.23
N LEU A 88 -8.41 -2.58 -5.66
CA LEU A 88 -8.12 -3.80 -4.90
C LEU A 88 -7.46 -3.48 -3.54
N SER A 89 -6.50 -2.55 -3.53
CA SER A 89 -5.86 -2.11 -2.28
C SER A 89 -6.86 -1.44 -1.33
N LEU A 90 -7.70 -0.53 -1.83
CA LEU A 90 -8.75 0.10 -1.02
C LEU A 90 -9.72 -0.92 -0.42
N LYS A 91 -10.12 -1.93 -1.23
CA LYS A 91 -10.97 -3.05 -0.79
C LYS A 91 -10.29 -3.88 0.29
N ASN A 92 -9.04 -4.29 0.08
CA ASN A 92 -8.27 -5.09 1.03
C ASN A 92 -8.05 -4.34 2.36
N LEU A 93 -7.70 -3.08 2.29
CA LEU A 93 -7.46 -2.18 3.43
C LEU A 93 -8.74 -1.74 4.12
N LYS A 94 -9.91 -1.94 3.49
CA LYS A 94 -11.22 -1.48 3.97
C LYS A 94 -11.29 0.02 4.25
N VAL A 95 -10.66 0.82 3.41
CA VAL A 95 -10.64 2.28 3.49
C VAL A 95 -11.16 2.92 2.21
N LYS A 96 -11.71 4.13 2.32
CA LYS A 96 -12.17 4.90 1.15
C LYS A 96 -11.04 5.67 0.46
N LYS A 97 -9.97 5.97 1.19
CA LYS A 97 -8.79 6.70 0.70
C LYS A 97 -7.52 6.24 1.38
N ILE A 98 -6.40 6.45 0.72
CA ILE A 98 -5.05 6.22 1.23
C ILE A 98 -4.30 7.55 1.35
N TYR A 99 -3.33 7.62 2.23
CA TYR A 99 -2.51 8.81 2.42
C TYR A 99 -1.51 9.01 1.29
N CYS A 100 -0.87 7.92 0.84
CA CYS A 100 0.11 7.98 -0.24
C CYS A 100 0.07 6.68 -1.06
N LEU A 101 0.11 6.81 -2.38
CA LEU A 101 0.30 5.73 -3.34
C LEU A 101 1.69 5.87 -3.95
N MET A 102 2.52 4.83 -3.79
CA MET A 102 3.87 4.78 -4.32
C MET A 102 3.97 3.82 -5.51
N LEU A 103 4.98 3.98 -6.33
CA LEU A 103 5.42 2.93 -7.26
C LEU A 103 6.21 1.88 -6.46
N HIS A 104 6.00 0.60 -6.78
CA HIS A 104 6.79 -0.48 -6.16
C HIS A 104 8.12 -0.67 -6.88
N SER A 105 8.15 -0.46 -8.21
CA SER A 105 9.33 -0.58 -9.05
C SER A 105 9.77 0.80 -9.52
N GLU A 106 11.06 1.10 -9.37
CA GLU A 106 11.67 2.33 -9.91
C GLU A 106 11.59 2.41 -11.44
N GLU A 107 11.60 1.25 -12.13
CA GLU A 107 11.46 1.19 -13.58
C GLU A 107 10.15 1.80 -14.07
N ASP A 108 9.10 1.75 -13.24
CA ASP A 108 7.76 2.25 -13.59
C ASP A 108 7.69 3.78 -13.60
N ILE A 109 8.72 4.49 -13.09
CA ILE A 109 8.76 5.96 -13.14
C ILE A 109 8.66 6.50 -14.58
N LYS A 110 9.09 5.70 -15.56
CA LYS A 110 9.05 6.03 -16.99
C LYS A 110 7.63 6.32 -17.50
N ILE A 111 6.59 5.74 -16.86
CA ILE A 111 5.20 5.97 -17.27
C ILE A 111 4.79 7.43 -17.12
N PHE A 112 5.39 8.17 -16.17
CA PHE A 112 5.09 9.58 -15.95
C PHE A 112 5.62 10.51 -17.05
N LYS A 113 6.39 10.02 -18.03
CA LYS A 113 6.67 10.76 -19.26
C LYS A 113 5.41 10.99 -20.10
N ASN A 114 4.37 10.17 -19.92
CA ASN A 114 3.12 10.27 -20.64
C ASN A 114 2.13 11.23 -19.96
N LYS A 115 1.66 12.24 -20.71
CA LYS A 115 0.74 13.27 -20.22
C LYS A 115 -0.61 12.70 -19.72
N LYS A 116 -1.17 11.69 -20.42
CA LYS A 116 -2.44 11.07 -20.01
C LYS A 116 -2.32 10.39 -18.65
N ILE A 117 -1.19 9.73 -18.37
CA ILE A 117 -0.94 9.09 -17.07
C ILE A 117 -0.82 10.14 -15.97
N LYS A 118 -0.10 11.24 -16.22
CA LYS A 118 -0.03 12.35 -15.24
C LYS A 118 -1.43 12.88 -14.91
N LEU A 119 -2.23 13.20 -15.92
CA LEU A 119 -3.60 13.69 -15.73
C LEU A 119 -4.49 12.68 -14.98
N PHE A 120 -4.33 11.39 -15.26
CA PHE A 120 -5.02 10.35 -14.51
C PHE A 120 -4.67 10.39 -13.01
N PHE A 121 -3.38 10.45 -12.65
CA PHE A 121 -2.96 10.56 -11.25
C PHE A 121 -3.49 11.84 -10.57
N GLU A 122 -3.51 12.97 -11.29
CA GLU A 122 -4.13 14.20 -10.79
C GLU A 122 -5.62 14.04 -10.53
N SER A 123 -6.33 13.32 -11.43
CA SER A 123 -7.77 13.07 -11.28
C SER A 123 -8.10 12.22 -10.06
N ILE A 124 -7.34 11.15 -9.80
CA ILE A 124 -7.56 10.30 -8.62
C ILE A 124 -7.17 11.01 -7.32
N LYS A 125 -6.20 11.94 -7.36
CA LYS A 125 -5.83 12.77 -6.20
C LYS A 125 -6.94 13.75 -5.82
N LYS A 126 -7.67 14.30 -6.78
CA LYS A 126 -8.78 15.26 -6.57
C LYS A 126 -10.07 14.60 -6.08
N LYS A 127 -10.24 13.29 -6.26
CA LYS A 127 -11.43 12.53 -5.79
C LYS A 127 -11.38 12.22 -4.27
N LYS A 128 -10.75 13.08 -3.50
CA LYS A 128 -10.66 12.95 -2.02
C LYS A 128 -11.89 13.45 -1.32
#